data_c74b2c364e69bbf4ba2772d73b20bb57
#
_entry.id   c74b2c364e69bbf4ba2772d73b20bb57
#
_cell.length_a   1.000
_cell.length_b   1.000
_cell.length_c   1.000
_cell.angle_alpha   90.00
_cell.angle_beta   90.00
_cell.angle_gamma   90.00
#
_symmetry.space_group_name_H-M   'P 1'
#
loop_
_entity.id
_entity.type
_entity.pdbx_description
1 polymer ?
#
loop_
_entity_poly.entity_id
_entity_poly.type
_entity_poly.pdbx_seq_one_letter_code
_entity_poly.pdbx_strand_id
1 'polypeptide(L)'
;MFLLFLVALSFFSPLIQATKKLDYFDYVSELRSNLLTVNEKDYSLRVYAVEKEYPYVADGIKRETTLRTEIYFTAPTGDESCSVTFTVDGKNYGGEMSYDNVKAEYFYSVSADVSKLERLPVEIVYGKDVLRLTALTVKKANTLSPRALLDALKDNERETFNQLTEDNAFVGEIYLRLICEDEPYYYVGLITKDGKMRAYLLTADTGKVLAKRES
;
A
#
# COMPACT_ATOMS: atom_id res chain seq x y z
N MET A 1 33.31 -1.99 72.77
CA MET A 1 33.63 -2.27 71.38
C MET A 1 32.32 -2.72 70.72
N PHE A 2 31.58 -1.75 70.13
CA PHE A 2 30.27 -2.00 69.50
C PHE A 2 30.46 -2.18 68.01
N LEU A 3 30.13 -3.36 67.51
CA LEU A 3 30.20 -3.68 66.06
C LEU A 3 28.86 -3.29 65.41
N LEU A 4 28.89 -2.26 64.56
CA LEU A 4 27.74 -1.82 63.79
C LEU A 4 27.66 -2.71 62.51
N PHE A 5 26.59 -3.53 62.42
CA PHE A 5 26.26 -4.27 61.19
C PHE A 5 25.43 -3.36 60.26
N LEU A 6 26.04 -2.94 59.18
CA LEU A 6 25.37 -2.19 58.09
C LEU A 6 24.73 -3.21 57.14
N VAL A 7 23.39 -3.37 57.23
CA VAL A 7 22.62 -4.17 56.26
C VAL A 7 22.34 -3.30 55.05
N ALA A 8 23.03 -3.54 53.94
CA ALA A 8 22.71 -2.91 52.68
C ALA A 8 21.47 -3.61 52.05
N LEU A 9 20.31 -2.97 52.12
CA LEU A 9 19.13 -3.37 51.37
C LEU A 9 19.33 -2.95 49.89
N SER A 10 19.67 -3.91 49.08
CA SER A 10 19.69 -3.77 47.61
C SER A 10 18.24 -3.75 47.11
N PHE A 11 17.70 -2.55 46.78
CA PHE A 11 16.45 -2.42 46.08
C PHE A 11 16.63 -2.91 44.65
N PHE A 12 16.29 -4.17 44.38
CA PHE A 12 16.03 -4.63 43.02
C PHE A 12 14.75 -3.98 42.54
N SER A 13 14.84 -2.87 41.82
CA SER A 13 13.73 -2.34 41.03
C SER A 13 13.58 -3.28 39.83
N PRO A 14 12.43 -3.98 39.66
CA PRO A 14 12.20 -4.71 38.42
C PRO A 14 12.11 -3.66 37.31
N LEU A 15 13.02 -3.73 36.35
CA LEU A 15 12.88 -3.04 35.08
C LEU A 15 11.61 -3.58 34.42
N ILE A 16 10.51 -2.85 34.58
CA ILE A 16 9.30 -3.08 33.78
C ILE A 16 9.68 -2.70 32.34
N GLN A 17 10.14 -3.67 31.55
CA GLN A 17 10.22 -3.52 30.12
C GLN A 17 8.78 -3.32 29.65
N ALA A 18 8.45 -2.09 29.27
CA ALA A 18 7.18 -1.81 28.60
C ALA A 18 7.16 -2.69 27.33
N THR A 19 6.32 -3.70 27.32
CA THR A 19 6.10 -4.53 26.13
C THR A 19 5.63 -3.60 25.03
N LYS A 20 6.43 -3.45 23.94
CA LYS A 20 6.09 -2.63 22.78
C LYS A 20 4.72 -3.13 22.28
N LYS A 21 3.73 -2.24 22.28
CA LYS A 21 2.39 -2.57 21.76
C LYS A 21 2.54 -2.98 20.30
N LEU A 22 1.93 -4.09 19.91
CA LEU A 22 1.91 -4.56 18.54
C LEU A 22 1.27 -3.49 17.63
N ASP A 23 2.01 -3.07 16.62
CA ASP A 23 1.54 -2.18 15.56
C ASP A 23 1.36 -2.99 14.27
N TYR A 24 0.13 -3.25 13.89
CA TYR A 24 -0.19 -4.03 12.69
C TYR A 24 0.26 -3.34 11.41
N PHE A 25 0.43 -2.02 11.42
CA PHE A 25 0.93 -1.28 10.26
C PHE A 25 2.39 -1.64 9.93
N ASP A 26 3.16 -2.11 10.91
CA ASP A 26 4.51 -2.63 10.69
C ASP A 26 4.53 -3.90 9.82
N TYR A 27 3.39 -4.56 9.62
CA TYR A 27 3.23 -5.80 8.85
C TYR A 27 2.58 -5.57 7.48
N VAL A 28 2.48 -4.32 7.03
CA VAL A 28 2.00 -4.01 5.68
C VAL A 28 3.12 -4.29 4.69
N SER A 29 2.97 -5.33 3.89
CA SER A 29 3.94 -5.78 2.88
C SER A 29 3.68 -5.19 1.50
N GLU A 30 2.44 -4.77 1.21
CA GLU A 30 2.10 -3.95 0.04
C GLU A 30 1.12 -2.84 0.46
N LEU A 31 1.55 -1.61 0.27
CA LEU A 31 0.75 -0.41 0.44
C LEU A 31 0.58 0.31 -0.90
N ARG A 32 -0.66 0.51 -1.36
CA ARG A 32 -1.01 1.47 -2.41
C ARG A 32 -1.67 2.66 -1.75
N SER A 33 -0.87 3.66 -1.44
CA SER A 33 -1.28 4.79 -0.60
C SER A 33 -1.98 5.91 -1.38
N ASN A 34 -1.78 5.98 -2.69
CA ASN A 34 -2.43 6.93 -3.59
C ASN A 34 -2.69 6.29 -4.95
N LEU A 35 -3.74 6.75 -5.60
CA LEU A 35 -4.11 6.42 -6.96
C LEU A 35 -4.52 7.71 -7.65
N LEU A 36 -3.83 8.04 -8.74
CA LEU A 36 -4.23 9.13 -9.64
C LEU A 36 -4.71 8.52 -10.95
N THR A 37 -5.81 9.04 -11.49
CA THR A 37 -6.43 8.50 -12.71
C THR A 37 -6.79 9.61 -13.67
N VAL A 38 -6.83 9.25 -14.95
CA VAL A 38 -7.53 10.00 -16.00
C VAL A 38 -8.10 9.01 -17.00
N ASN A 39 -9.36 9.21 -17.36
CA ASN A 39 -10.07 8.42 -18.35
C ASN A 39 -10.51 9.35 -19.49
N GLU A 40 -10.00 9.10 -20.66
CA GLU A 40 -10.38 9.70 -21.94
C GLU A 40 -11.17 8.67 -22.74
N LYS A 41 -11.79 9.07 -23.84
CA LYS A 41 -12.67 8.19 -24.62
C LYS A 41 -12.02 6.83 -24.98
N ASP A 42 -10.77 6.86 -25.43
CA ASP A 42 -10.06 5.70 -25.95
C ASP A 42 -8.86 5.30 -25.10
N TYR A 43 -8.57 6.06 -24.04
CA TYR A 43 -7.39 5.88 -23.20
C TYR A 43 -7.73 5.94 -21.71
N SER A 44 -7.06 5.13 -20.91
CA SER A 44 -7.09 5.30 -19.45
C SER A 44 -5.68 5.22 -18.87
N LEU A 45 -5.41 6.04 -17.88
CA LEU A 45 -4.16 6.08 -17.15
C LEU A 45 -4.42 5.93 -15.65
N ARG A 46 -3.67 5.03 -15.02
CA ARG A 46 -3.67 4.84 -13.57
C ARG A 46 -2.24 4.95 -13.06
N VAL A 47 -2.03 5.78 -12.07
CA VAL A 47 -0.73 6.00 -11.43
C VAL A 47 -0.86 5.70 -9.95
N TYR A 48 -0.12 4.70 -9.47
CA TYR A 48 -0.12 4.28 -8.07
C TYR A 48 1.15 4.72 -7.36
N ALA A 49 0.99 5.22 -6.15
CA ALA A 49 2.06 5.25 -5.16
C ALA A 49 2.08 3.90 -4.46
N VAL A 50 3.13 3.13 -4.68
CA VAL A 50 3.25 1.76 -4.18
C VAL A 50 4.48 1.65 -3.28
N GLU A 51 4.28 1.08 -2.11
CA GLU A 51 5.34 0.61 -1.24
C GLU A 51 5.15 -0.89 -1.05
N LYS A 52 6.10 -1.71 -1.50
CA LYS A 52 5.98 -3.17 -1.44
C LYS A 52 7.33 -3.85 -1.28
N GLU A 53 7.28 -5.06 -0.77
CA GLU A 53 8.44 -5.94 -0.67
C GLU A 53 9.08 -6.22 -2.03
N TYR A 54 10.38 -6.43 -2.01
CA TYR A 54 11.11 -6.80 -3.22
C TYR A 54 12.12 -7.93 -2.93
N PRO A 55 12.10 -9.04 -3.67
CA PRO A 55 11.05 -9.46 -4.60
C PRO A 55 9.73 -9.71 -3.86
N TYR A 56 8.61 -9.37 -4.52
CA TYR A 56 7.30 -9.53 -3.91
C TYR A 56 6.83 -10.97 -3.99
N VAL A 57 6.63 -11.60 -2.84
CA VAL A 57 6.10 -12.96 -2.69
C VAL A 57 5.03 -12.93 -1.60
N ALA A 58 3.80 -13.29 -1.95
CA ALA A 58 2.67 -13.34 -1.05
C ALA A 58 2.68 -14.64 -0.23
N ASP A 59 3.59 -14.79 0.71
CA ASP A 59 3.80 -15.99 1.51
C ASP A 59 3.57 -15.79 3.03
N GLY A 60 3.15 -14.60 3.44
CA GLY A 60 2.93 -14.26 4.83
C GLY A 60 4.24 -14.03 5.62
N ILE A 61 5.38 -13.87 4.94
CA ILE A 61 6.67 -13.59 5.56
C ILE A 61 7.09 -12.18 5.17
N LYS A 62 7.05 -11.25 6.13
CA LYS A 62 7.42 -9.85 5.90
C LYS A 62 8.90 -9.70 5.51
N ARG A 63 9.14 -8.83 4.52
CA ARG A 63 10.46 -8.40 4.04
C ARG A 63 10.54 -6.86 4.01
N GLU A 64 11.70 -6.33 3.64
CA GLU A 64 11.85 -4.89 3.43
C GLU A 64 11.03 -4.41 2.22
N THR A 65 10.44 -3.23 2.35
CA THR A 65 9.64 -2.62 1.29
C THR A 65 10.42 -1.57 0.52
N THR A 66 10.04 -1.36 -0.74
CA THR A 66 10.57 -0.32 -1.61
C THR A 66 9.45 0.56 -2.14
N LEU A 67 9.70 1.89 -2.12
CA LEU A 67 8.76 2.86 -2.67
C LEU A 67 8.93 2.96 -4.19
N ARG A 68 7.81 2.90 -4.92
CA ARG A 68 7.75 2.99 -6.37
C ARG A 68 6.50 3.74 -6.83
N THR A 69 6.62 4.35 -8.00
CA THR A 69 5.47 4.77 -8.81
C THR A 69 5.23 3.72 -9.86
N GLU A 70 4.03 3.16 -9.93
CA GLU A 70 3.58 2.22 -10.95
C GLU A 70 2.55 2.91 -11.85
N ILE A 71 2.80 2.89 -13.16
CA ILE A 71 1.95 3.52 -14.17
C ILE A 71 1.39 2.43 -15.09
N TYR A 72 0.08 2.43 -15.24
CA TYR A 72 -0.66 1.55 -16.13
C TYR A 72 -1.42 2.41 -17.14
N PHE A 73 -1.20 2.14 -18.41
CA PHE A 73 -1.86 2.84 -19.50
C PHE A 73 -2.59 1.85 -20.40
N THR A 74 -3.89 2.07 -20.60
CA THR A 74 -4.71 1.27 -21.53
C THR A 74 -4.96 2.09 -22.78
N ALA A 75 -4.73 1.47 -23.93
CA ALA A 75 -4.92 2.02 -25.26
C ALA A 75 -5.78 1.08 -26.10
N PRO A 76 -6.34 1.54 -27.26
CA PRO A 76 -7.19 0.71 -28.12
C PRO A 76 -6.51 -0.57 -28.64
N THR A 77 -5.19 -0.54 -28.83
CA THR A 77 -4.40 -1.69 -29.29
C THR A 77 -3.13 -1.84 -28.46
N GLY A 78 -2.52 -3.02 -28.47
CA GLY A 78 -1.25 -3.34 -27.80
C GLY A 78 -0.04 -3.41 -28.73
N ASP A 79 -0.20 -3.07 -30.01
CA ASP A 79 0.82 -3.32 -31.04
C ASP A 79 1.79 -2.15 -31.23
N GLU A 80 1.53 -1.00 -30.62
CA GLU A 80 2.32 0.21 -30.75
C GLU A 80 3.43 0.30 -29.69
N SER A 81 4.52 0.99 -30.01
CA SER A 81 5.49 1.42 -29.00
C SER A 81 4.85 2.42 -28.06
N CYS A 82 5.14 2.30 -26.77
CA CYS A 82 4.61 3.22 -25.77
C CYS A 82 5.72 3.68 -24.82
N SER A 83 5.76 4.98 -24.55
CA SER A 83 6.65 5.54 -23.55
C SER A 83 5.94 6.60 -22.71
N VAL A 84 6.45 6.82 -21.51
CA VAL A 84 5.89 7.76 -20.55
C VAL A 84 6.96 8.74 -20.07
N THR A 85 6.58 10.01 -19.86
CA THR A 85 7.40 10.99 -19.15
C THR A 85 6.56 11.83 -18.18
N PHE A 86 7.12 12.15 -17.03
CA PHE A 86 6.50 12.98 -16.00
C PHE A 86 7.55 13.59 -15.07
N THR A 87 7.14 14.58 -14.26
CA THR A 87 8.03 15.26 -13.33
C THR A 87 7.45 15.19 -11.91
N VAL A 88 8.30 14.82 -10.94
CA VAL A 88 7.99 14.84 -9.51
C VAL A 88 9.11 15.55 -8.79
N ASP A 89 8.79 16.54 -7.94
CA ASP A 89 9.74 17.35 -7.16
C ASP A 89 10.89 17.93 -8.00
N GLY A 90 10.57 18.38 -9.23
CA GLY A 90 11.52 18.97 -10.16
C GLY A 90 12.46 17.97 -10.86
N LYS A 91 12.31 16.69 -10.60
CA LYS A 91 13.06 15.61 -11.27
C LYS A 91 12.21 14.96 -12.35
N ASN A 92 12.80 14.81 -13.54
CA ASN A 92 12.15 14.14 -14.66
C ASN A 92 12.33 12.63 -14.57
N TYR A 93 11.25 11.91 -14.84
CA TYR A 93 11.18 10.46 -14.93
C TYR A 93 10.55 10.06 -16.26
N GLY A 94 10.90 8.89 -16.76
CA GLY A 94 10.28 8.37 -17.97
C GLY A 94 11.06 7.20 -18.56
N GLY A 95 10.46 6.56 -19.56
CA GLY A 95 11.03 5.43 -20.27
C GLY A 95 9.99 4.69 -21.08
N GLU A 96 10.44 3.63 -21.74
CA GLU A 96 9.56 2.71 -22.46
C GLU A 96 8.66 1.94 -21.50
N MET A 97 7.41 1.73 -21.90
CA MET A 97 6.42 0.93 -21.16
C MET A 97 6.37 -0.47 -21.77
N SER A 98 6.34 -1.49 -20.92
CA SER A 98 6.14 -2.88 -21.34
C SER A 98 4.65 -3.18 -21.50
N TYR A 99 4.26 -3.90 -22.56
CA TYR A 99 2.88 -4.33 -22.75
C TYR A 99 2.61 -5.68 -22.05
N ASP A 100 1.58 -5.73 -21.22
CA ASP A 100 1.06 -6.95 -20.60
C ASP A 100 -0.10 -7.49 -21.45
N ASN A 101 0.13 -8.56 -22.22
CA ASN A 101 -0.88 -9.17 -23.08
C ASN A 101 -2.08 -9.77 -22.32
N VAL A 102 -1.88 -10.14 -21.06
CA VAL A 102 -2.95 -10.75 -20.24
C VAL A 102 -3.93 -9.69 -19.76
N LYS A 103 -3.41 -8.54 -19.35
CA LYS A 103 -4.21 -7.42 -18.86
C LYS A 103 -4.60 -6.42 -19.94
N ALA A 104 -4.00 -6.55 -21.14
CA ALA A 104 -4.16 -5.63 -22.25
C ALA A 104 -3.82 -4.17 -21.87
N GLU A 105 -2.71 -3.96 -21.16
CA GLU A 105 -2.27 -2.65 -20.69
C GLU A 105 -0.75 -2.49 -20.76
N TYR A 106 -0.28 -1.25 -20.91
CA TYR A 106 1.13 -0.88 -20.80
C TYR A 106 1.50 -0.60 -19.36
N PHE A 107 2.70 -0.99 -18.95
CA PHE A 107 3.22 -0.87 -17.61
C PHE A 107 4.58 -0.18 -17.57
N TYR A 108 4.75 0.74 -16.63
CA TYR A 108 6.03 1.36 -16.29
C TYR A 108 6.17 1.47 -14.77
N SER A 109 7.39 1.27 -14.25
CA SER A 109 7.64 1.41 -12.82
C SER A 109 8.99 2.06 -12.55
N VAL A 110 9.03 3.01 -11.63
CA VAL A 110 10.24 3.75 -11.26
C VAL A 110 10.22 4.12 -9.78
N SER A 111 11.41 4.32 -9.19
CA SER A 111 11.54 4.82 -7.81
C SER A 111 11.28 6.34 -7.79
N ALA A 112 10.02 6.71 -7.60
CA ALA A 112 9.53 8.07 -7.42
C ALA A 112 8.38 8.05 -6.41
N ASP A 113 8.13 9.17 -5.70
CA ASP A 113 7.07 9.28 -4.70
C ASP A 113 5.92 10.18 -5.19
N VAL A 114 4.79 9.57 -5.50
CA VAL A 114 3.54 10.28 -5.86
C VAL A 114 2.47 10.16 -4.76
N SER A 115 2.83 9.72 -3.57
CA SER A 115 1.89 9.41 -2.48
C SER A 115 1.07 10.62 -1.99
N LYS A 116 1.62 11.81 -2.12
CA LYS A 116 1.02 13.08 -1.68
C LYS A 116 0.49 13.95 -2.81
N LEU A 117 0.65 13.53 -4.06
CA LEU A 117 0.22 14.34 -5.20
C LEU A 117 -1.30 14.29 -5.36
N GLU A 118 -1.90 15.46 -5.57
CA GLU A 118 -3.30 15.60 -5.95
C GLU A 118 -3.48 15.52 -7.46
N ARG A 119 -2.43 15.88 -8.22
CA ARG A 119 -2.42 15.87 -9.68
C ARG A 119 -1.03 15.55 -10.20
N LEU A 120 -0.97 14.85 -11.33
CA LEU A 120 0.27 14.54 -12.03
C LEU A 120 0.07 14.75 -13.54
N PRO A 121 0.69 15.77 -14.15
CA PRO A 121 0.81 15.86 -15.60
C PRO A 121 1.72 14.74 -16.12
N VAL A 122 1.27 14.03 -17.14
CA VAL A 122 1.98 12.91 -17.76
C VAL A 122 1.92 13.07 -19.27
N GLU A 123 3.04 12.90 -19.94
CA GLU A 123 3.08 12.78 -21.39
C GLU A 123 3.29 11.32 -21.76
N ILE A 124 2.41 10.78 -22.60
CA ILE A 124 2.50 9.44 -23.17
C ILE A 124 2.76 9.59 -24.67
N VAL A 125 3.79 8.92 -25.19
CA VAL A 125 3.98 8.77 -26.61
C VAL A 125 3.54 7.35 -26.97
N TYR A 126 2.46 7.24 -27.76
CA TYR A 126 1.85 6.00 -28.18
C TYR A 126 1.88 5.92 -29.71
N GLY A 127 2.73 5.07 -30.27
CA GLY A 127 3.01 5.04 -31.70
C GLY A 127 3.52 6.40 -32.19
N LYS A 128 2.69 7.13 -32.98
CA LYS A 128 2.99 8.47 -33.47
C LYS A 128 2.28 9.59 -32.71
N ASP A 129 1.38 9.24 -31.78
CA ASP A 129 0.56 10.17 -31.03
C ASP A 129 1.25 10.61 -29.75
N VAL A 130 1.12 11.87 -29.41
CA VAL A 130 1.61 12.47 -28.15
C VAL A 130 0.41 12.91 -27.33
N LEU A 131 0.14 12.19 -26.27
CA LEU A 131 -0.97 12.42 -25.35
C LEU A 131 -0.46 13.18 -24.11
N ARG A 132 -1.05 14.37 -23.83
CA ARG A 132 -0.77 15.14 -22.63
C ARG A 132 -1.93 15.01 -21.66
N LEU A 133 -1.78 14.12 -20.70
CA LEU A 133 -2.80 13.75 -19.74
C LEU A 133 -2.51 14.41 -18.38
N THR A 134 -3.55 14.66 -17.58
CA THR A 134 -3.38 15.07 -16.19
C THR A 134 -4.15 14.11 -15.31
N ALA A 135 -3.45 13.20 -14.66
CA ALA A 135 -4.04 12.27 -13.70
C ALA A 135 -4.35 13.01 -12.38
N LEU A 136 -5.55 12.80 -11.84
CA LEU A 136 -6.02 13.40 -10.58
C LEU A 136 -6.18 12.30 -9.53
N THR A 137 -5.87 12.63 -8.28
CA THR A 137 -6.06 11.68 -7.17
C THR A 137 -7.54 11.35 -7.00
N VAL A 138 -7.81 10.07 -6.75
CA VAL A 138 -9.15 9.59 -6.40
C VAL A 138 -9.53 9.90 -4.94
N LYS A 139 -8.55 10.31 -4.13
CA LYS A 139 -8.80 10.67 -2.73
C LYS A 139 -9.71 11.88 -2.63
N LYS A 140 -10.63 11.80 -1.69
CA LYS A 140 -11.51 12.90 -1.28
C LYS A 140 -11.00 13.48 0.05
N ALA A 141 -11.49 14.66 0.43
CA ALA A 141 -11.08 15.32 1.67
C ALA A 141 -11.32 14.48 2.94
N ASN A 142 -12.30 13.58 2.91
CA ASN A 142 -12.65 12.67 4.00
C ASN A 142 -12.06 11.25 3.83
N THR A 143 -11.21 11.01 2.83
CA THR A 143 -10.54 9.72 2.67
C THR A 143 -9.61 9.46 3.85
N LEU A 144 -9.83 8.35 4.56
CA LEU A 144 -8.99 7.93 5.68
C LEU A 144 -7.55 7.69 5.21
N SER A 145 -6.61 7.98 6.10
CA SER A 145 -5.23 7.53 5.88
C SER A 145 -5.17 6.00 5.94
N PRO A 146 -4.20 5.35 5.26
CA PRO A 146 -4.03 3.91 5.31
C PRO A 146 -3.95 3.35 6.74
N ARG A 147 -3.27 4.06 7.65
CA ARG A 147 -3.17 3.67 9.06
C ARG A 147 -4.53 3.73 9.77
N ALA A 148 -5.25 4.83 9.63
CA ALA A 148 -6.57 4.98 10.25
C ALA A 148 -7.57 3.94 9.72
N LEU A 149 -7.47 3.59 8.44
CA LEU A 149 -8.29 2.53 7.84
C LEU A 149 -7.97 1.16 8.43
N LEU A 150 -6.69 0.81 8.57
CA LEU A 150 -6.27 -0.47 9.16
C LEU A 150 -6.71 -0.56 10.63
N ASP A 151 -6.63 0.54 11.38
CA ASP A 151 -7.12 0.60 12.76
C ASP A 151 -8.64 0.39 12.81
N ALA A 152 -9.42 0.99 11.89
CA ALA A 152 -10.86 0.77 11.78
C ALA A 152 -11.19 -0.70 11.46
N LEU A 153 -10.47 -1.32 10.51
CA LEU A 153 -10.65 -2.74 10.20
C LEU A 153 -10.33 -3.63 11.41
N LYS A 154 -9.20 -3.38 12.09
CA LYS A 154 -8.83 -4.12 13.30
C LYS A 154 -9.90 -4.02 14.38
N ASP A 155 -10.51 -2.86 14.56
CA ASP A 155 -11.56 -2.67 15.56
C ASP A 155 -12.86 -3.39 15.19
N ASN A 156 -13.16 -3.53 13.90
CA ASN A 156 -14.32 -4.28 13.40
C ASN A 156 -14.09 -5.80 13.37
N GLU A 157 -12.86 -6.26 13.11
CA GLU A 157 -12.50 -7.67 12.89
C GLU A 157 -11.51 -8.17 13.97
N ARG A 158 -11.67 -7.74 15.22
CA ARG A 158 -10.76 -8.04 16.36
C ARG A 158 -10.44 -9.52 16.50
N GLU A 159 -11.44 -10.38 16.33
CA GLU A 159 -11.26 -11.83 16.45
C GLU A 159 -10.29 -12.34 15.40
N THR A 160 -10.40 -11.88 14.14
CA THR A 160 -9.49 -12.24 13.06
C THR A 160 -8.05 -11.81 13.36
N PHE A 161 -7.85 -10.57 13.81
CA PHE A 161 -6.52 -10.07 14.15
C PHE A 161 -5.92 -10.82 15.35
N ASN A 162 -6.74 -11.18 16.34
CA ASN A 162 -6.28 -11.97 17.49
C ASN A 162 -5.88 -13.39 17.06
N GLN A 163 -6.62 -14.04 16.16
CA GLN A 163 -6.28 -15.36 15.61
C GLN A 163 -4.97 -15.35 14.80
N LEU A 164 -4.62 -14.21 14.20
CA LEU A 164 -3.40 -14.01 13.42
C LEU A 164 -2.28 -13.37 14.26
N THR A 165 -2.38 -13.38 15.57
CA THR A 165 -1.36 -12.85 16.48
C THR A 165 -0.88 -13.94 17.43
N GLU A 166 0.41 -14.22 17.40
CA GLU A 166 1.10 -15.18 18.28
C GLU A 166 2.26 -14.47 18.98
N ASP A 167 2.46 -14.69 20.27
CA ASP A 167 3.56 -14.11 21.05
C ASP A 167 3.77 -12.60 20.84
N ASN A 168 2.65 -11.85 20.75
CA ASN A 168 2.63 -10.40 20.48
C ASN A 168 3.25 -10.01 19.12
N ALA A 169 3.23 -10.89 18.13
CA ALA A 169 3.61 -10.65 16.73
C ALA A 169 2.48 -11.08 15.80
N PHE A 170 2.26 -10.33 14.72
CA PHE A 170 1.34 -10.74 13.67
C PHE A 170 2.00 -11.84 12.81
N VAL A 171 1.31 -12.98 12.63
CA VAL A 171 1.86 -14.14 11.93
C VAL A 171 1.43 -14.19 10.46
N GLY A 172 1.64 -13.10 9.77
CA GLY A 172 1.30 -12.95 8.36
C GLY A 172 1.78 -11.64 7.79
N GLU A 173 1.20 -11.25 6.68
CA GLU A 173 1.42 -9.95 6.04
C GLU A 173 0.10 -9.31 5.60
N ILE A 174 0.13 -8.01 5.40
CA ILE A 174 -1.06 -7.21 5.11
C ILE A 174 -0.89 -6.52 3.76
N TYR A 175 -1.86 -6.67 2.87
CA TYR A 175 -2.06 -5.79 1.73
C TYR A 175 -3.00 -4.67 2.11
N LEU A 176 -2.67 -3.46 1.70
CA LEU A 176 -3.53 -2.30 1.88
C LEU A 176 -3.50 -1.46 0.61
N ARG A 177 -4.56 -1.51 -0.17
CA ARG A 177 -4.60 -0.94 -1.53
C ARG A 177 -5.78 0.01 -1.67
N LEU A 178 -5.49 1.28 -1.94
CA LEU A 178 -6.49 2.22 -2.43
C LEU A 178 -6.85 1.83 -3.87
N ILE A 179 -8.13 1.64 -4.13
CA ILE A 179 -8.70 1.31 -5.43
C ILE A 179 -9.85 2.26 -5.73
N CYS A 180 -10.24 2.38 -6.99
CA CYS A 180 -11.36 3.21 -7.41
C CYS A 180 -12.07 2.53 -8.58
N GLU A 181 -13.36 2.42 -8.45
CA GLU A 181 -14.32 2.17 -9.52
C GLU A 181 -15.06 3.50 -9.76
N ASP A 182 -16.30 3.65 -9.33
CA ASP A 182 -17.02 4.94 -9.31
C ASP A 182 -16.59 5.79 -8.11
N GLU A 183 -16.27 5.17 -7.00
CA GLU A 183 -15.87 5.76 -5.73
C GLU A 183 -14.56 5.14 -5.21
N PRO A 184 -13.79 5.84 -4.37
CA PRO A 184 -12.62 5.27 -3.74
C PRO A 184 -13.01 4.26 -2.65
N TYR A 185 -12.31 3.12 -2.65
CA TYR A 185 -12.39 2.06 -1.64
C TYR A 185 -11.00 1.65 -1.21
N TYR A 186 -10.92 0.94 -0.08
CA TYR A 186 -9.72 0.21 0.27
C TYR A 186 -9.97 -1.29 0.19
N TYR A 187 -9.06 -1.97 -0.48
CA TYR A 187 -8.93 -3.41 -0.43
C TYR A 187 -7.86 -3.77 0.58
N VAL A 188 -8.20 -4.61 1.57
CA VAL A 188 -7.25 -5.13 2.56
C VAL A 188 -7.23 -6.65 2.48
N GLY A 189 -6.04 -7.22 2.32
CA GLY A 189 -5.80 -8.66 2.38
C GLY A 189 -4.94 -8.99 3.58
N LEU A 190 -5.36 -9.95 4.41
CA LEU A 190 -4.58 -10.54 5.47
C LEU A 190 -4.13 -11.93 5.00
N ILE A 191 -2.81 -12.14 4.85
CA ILE A 191 -2.24 -13.37 4.31
C ILE A 191 -1.47 -14.07 5.41
N THR A 192 -1.76 -15.34 5.61
CA THR A 192 -1.05 -16.21 6.54
C THR A 192 0.14 -16.89 5.89
N LYS A 193 1.07 -17.42 6.68
CA LYS A 193 2.26 -18.14 6.20
C LYS A 193 1.92 -19.40 5.39
N ASP A 194 0.74 -19.96 5.53
CA ASP A 194 0.24 -21.11 4.73
C ASP A 194 -0.50 -20.66 3.47
N GLY A 195 -0.43 -19.36 3.13
CA GLY A 195 -0.96 -18.79 1.88
C GLY A 195 -2.47 -18.56 1.88
N LYS A 196 -3.18 -18.77 3.00
CA LYS A 196 -4.60 -18.42 3.10
C LYS A 196 -4.77 -16.92 3.17
N MET A 197 -5.80 -16.41 2.53
CA MET A 197 -6.09 -14.99 2.48
C MET A 197 -7.52 -14.70 2.94
N ARG A 198 -7.64 -13.71 3.84
CA ARG A 198 -8.89 -13.04 4.17
C ARG A 198 -8.87 -11.65 3.56
N ALA A 199 -9.78 -11.41 2.63
CA ALA A 199 -9.87 -10.16 1.89
C ALA A 199 -11.11 -9.36 2.33
N TYR A 200 -10.91 -8.04 2.43
CA TYR A 200 -11.94 -7.08 2.83
C TYR A 200 -12.00 -5.93 1.84
N LEU A 201 -13.22 -5.51 1.51
CA LEU A 201 -13.49 -4.26 0.81
C LEU A 201 -14.10 -3.27 1.80
N LEU A 202 -13.51 -2.07 1.91
CA LEU A 202 -13.95 -1.05 2.87
C LEU A 202 -14.22 0.26 2.17
N THR A 203 -15.19 1.03 2.69
CA THR A 203 -15.37 2.43 2.28
C THR A 203 -14.14 3.24 2.66
N ALA A 204 -13.70 4.12 1.77
CA ALA A 204 -12.45 4.88 1.99
C ALA A 204 -12.61 6.01 3.02
N ASP A 205 -13.83 6.41 3.36
CA ASP A 205 -14.14 7.52 4.25
C ASP A 205 -14.35 7.11 5.71
N THR A 206 -14.95 5.94 5.93
CA THR A 206 -15.33 5.48 7.29
C THR A 206 -14.66 4.17 7.70
N GLY A 207 -14.03 3.46 6.76
CA GLY A 207 -13.49 2.13 7.02
C GLY A 207 -14.56 1.06 7.28
N LYS A 208 -15.82 1.32 6.89
CA LYS A 208 -16.90 0.34 7.00
C LYS A 208 -16.64 -0.83 6.04
N VAL A 209 -16.67 -2.05 6.56
CA VAL A 209 -16.55 -3.27 5.75
C VAL A 209 -17.81 -3.44 4.90
N LEU A 210 -17.64 -3.51 3.59
CA LEU A 210 -18.71 -3.72 2.60
C LEU A 210 -18.82 -5.19 2.19
N ALA A 211 -17.67 -5.85 2.05
CA ALA A 211 -17.59 -7.25 1.67
C ALA A 211 -16.37 -7.91 2.31
N LYS A 212 -16.46 -9.21 2.57
CA LYS A 212 -15.33 -10.05 2.97
C LYS A 212 -15.35 -11.38 2.22
N ARG A 213 -14.16 -11.92 1.98
CA ARG A 213 -13.95 -13.21 1.32
C ARG A 213 -12.79 -13.93 2.00
N GLU A 214 -12.91 -15.24 2.15
CA GLU A 214 -11.84 -16.13 2.58
C GLU A 214 -11.50 -17.10 1.43
N SER A 215 -10.22 -17.36 1.23
CA SER A 215 -9.72 -18.32 0.21
C SER A 215 -8.66 -19.24 0.81
#